data_4618b6efda8203a014f7b3559bb375e7
#
_entry.id   4618b6efda8203a014f7b3559bb375e7
#
_cell.length_a   1.000
_cell.length_b   1.000
_cell.length_c   1.000
_cell.angle_alpha   90.00
_cell.angle_beta   90.00
_cell.angle_gamma   90.00
#
_symmetry.space_group_name_H-M   'P 1'
#
loop_
_entity.id
_entity.type
_entity.pdbx_description
1 polymer ?
#
loop_
_entity_poly.entity_id
_entity_poly.type
_entity_poly.pdbx_seq_one_letter_code
_entity_poly.pdbx_strand_id
1 'polypeptide(L)'
;MVTVEYDSVKKEYGDTIAIEDIDLTVDDGEFAILLGPSGCGKTTTLRCLAGLTKPTGGTITMDDHDVTDVHPKNRNTAMVFQNFALYPHMSVRENIGYPLRVANVAGDEREQRVEDVAEMLEIPELLDRDTANLSGGQQQRVALGRAIIRRPAVFLMDEPLANLDAKLKMSMRSQINVLQREMNITTLYVTHDQEEAMSLGDKLIVMDGGHIQQIGSPNEVYHEPSNRFVAGFIGSPAMNFIDVTNDGGRLRAERAPETFNFELQDSVAERYHDHESFVLGVRPQYFDAHTEPIDNSIKTEVEVTEPQGDEQIIDINVNSDLGLTIVAPSTVSASRGDTVWLSVDDDLVHGFETESGERIAETDQIERTKRTISSETESSSR
;
A
#
# COMPACT_ATOMS: atom_id res chain seq x y z
N MET A 1 12.09 21.15 5.93
CA MET A 1 11.01 20.57 5.19
C MET A 1 11.59 20.21 3.86
N VAL A 2 11.29 19.03 3.33
CA VAL A 2 12.02 18.51 2.16
C VAL A 2 11.10 17.71 1.28
N THR A 3 10.95 18.11 0.02
CA THR A 3 10.35 17.32 -1.04
C THR A 3 11.40 16.35 -1.61
N VAL A 4 11.00 15.12 -1.87
CA VAL A 4 11.84 14.08 -2.49
C VAL A 4 11.31 13.75 -3.87
N GLU A 5 12.18 13.76 -4.88
CA GLU A 5 11.80 13.41 -6.24
C GLU A 5 12.75 12.33 -6.81
N TYR A 6 12.15 11.38 -7.51
CA TYR A 6 12.83 10.41 -8.35
C TYR A 6 12.45 10.71 -9.79
N ASP A 7 13.45 10.86 -10.65
CA ASP A 7 13.28 11.10 -12.09
C ASP A 7 13.94 9.95 -12.84
N SER A 8 13.10 9.09 -13.44
CA SER A 8 13.46 7.94 -14.27
C SER A 8 14.53 7.05 -13.61
N VAL A 9 14.37 6.82 -12.29
CA VAL A 9 15.40 6.11 -11.51
C VAL A 9 15.40 4.64 -11.85
N LYS A 10 16.59 4.14 -12.20
CA LYS A 10 16.86 2.75 -12.57
C LYS A 10 17.92 2.14 -11.68
N LYS A 11 17.77 0.86 -11.33
CA LYS A 11 18.81 0.06 -10.68
C LYS A 11 18.90 -1.35 -11.24
N GLU A 12 20.09 -1.69 -11.67
CA GLU A 12 20.45 -3.03 -12.14
C GLU A 12 21.51 -3.65 -11.23
N TYR A 13 21.43 -4.96 -11.04
CA TYR A 13 22.41 -5.81 -10.38
C TYR A 13 22.84 -6.92 -11.36
N GLY A 14 23.97 -6.72 -12.04
CA GLY A 14 24.37 -7.58 -13.15
C GLY A 14 23.29 -7.58 -14.25
N ASP A 15 22.74 -8.74 -14.57
CA ASP A 15 21.71 -8.88 -15.60
C ASP A 15 20.27 -8.72 -15.04
N THR A 16 20.12 -8.44 -13.75
CA THR A 16 18.79 -8.31 -13.11
C THR A 16 18.44 -6.85 -12.93
N ILE A 17 17.31 -6.43 -13.49
CA ILE A 17 16.71 -5.11 -13.27
C ILE A 17 15.90 -5.20 -11.97
N ALA A 18 16.27 -4.41 -10.98
CA ALA A 18 15.58 -4.37 -9.70
C ALA A 18 14.50 -3.29 -9.63
N ILE A 19 14.74 -2.15 -10.26
CA ILE A 19 13.79 -1.06 -10.50
C ILE A 19 14.11 -0.40 -11.83
N GLU A 20 13.06 0.03 -12.54
CA GLU A 20 13.14 0.66 -13.85
C GLU A 20 12.10 1.78 -13.96
N ASP A 21 12.54 2.94 -14.46
CA ASP A 21 11.72 4.11 -14.73
C ASP A 21 10.84 4.51 -13.52
N ILE A 22 11.47 4.63 -12.35
CA ILE A 22 10.77 5.08 -11.16
C ILE A 22 10.69 6.60 -11.18
N ASP A 23 9.48 7.10 -11.41
CA ASP A 23 9.10 8.50 -11.30
C ASP A 23 8.18 8.67 -10.09
N LEU A 24 8.63 9.40 -9.09
CA LEU A 24 7.93 9.54 -7.81
C LEU A 24 8.26 10.86 -7.15
N THR A 25 7.23 11.57 -6.72
CA THR A 25 7.36 12.73 -5.84
C THR A 25 6.73 12.43 -4.49
N VAL A 26 7.48 12.69 -3.42
CA VAL A 26 6.99 12.68 -2.03
C VAL A 26 7.07 14.10 -1.52
N ASP A 27 5.92 14.68 -1.23
CA ASP A 27 5.81 16.07 -0.83
C ASP A 27 6.32 16.30 0.60
N ASP A 28 6.62 17.55 0.92
CA ASP A 28 7.10 17.94 2.24
C ASP A 28 6.12 17.54 3.36
N GLY A 29 6.62 16.79 4.34
CA GLY A 29 5.85 16.27 5.46
C GLY A 29 4.90 15.13 5.12
N GLU A 30 4.87 14.65 3.86
CA GLU A 30 4.02 13.55 3.42
C GLU A 30 4.50 12.20 3.94
N PHE A 31 3.55 11.33 4.30
CA PHE A 31 3.80 9.93 4.63
C PHE A 31 3.52 9.05 3.40
N ALA A 32 4.56 8.75 2.63
CA ALA A 32 4.47 7.92 1.43
C ALA A 32 4.84 6.46 1.72
N ILE A 33 4.05 5.52 1.21
CA ILE A 33 4.23 4.09 1.44
C ILE A 33 4.48 3.35 0.12
N LEU A 34 5.59 2.64 0.06
CA LEU A 34 5.91 1.67 -0.99
C LEU A 34 5.31 0.32 -0.61
N LEU A 35 4.33 -0.13 -1.37
CA LEU A 35 3.62 -1.40 -1.18
C LEU A 35 3.76 -2.28 -2.41
N GLY A 36 3.82 -3.60 -2.23
CA GLY A 36 3.92 -4.56 -3.33
C GLY A 36 4.45 -5.92 -2.88
N PRO A 37 4.45 -6.93 -3.75
CA PRO A 37 4.95 -8.26 -3.43
C PRO A 37 6.44 -8.27 -3.11
N SER A 38 6.93 -9.38 -2.55
CA SER A 38 8.35 -9.55 -2.26
C SER A 38 9.17 -9.54 -3.55
N GLY A 39 10.27 -8.78 -3.55
CA GLY A 39 11.17 -8.68 -4.70
C GLY A 39 10.77 -7.64 -5.77
N CYS A 40 9.66 -6.90 -5.63
CA CYS A 40 9.23 -5.90 -6.61
C CYS A 40 10.03 -4.58 -6.62
N GLY A 41 11.09 -4.43 -5.80
CA GLY A 41 11.97 -3.26 -5.86
C GLY A 41 11.86 -2.26 -4.70
N LYS A 42 10.89 -2.36 -3.78
CA LYS A 42 10.64 -1.40 -2.68
C LYS A 42 11.89 -1.04 -1.86
N THR A 43 12.54 -2.05 -1.28
CA THR A 43 13.77 -1.84 -0.50
C THR A 43 14.91 -1.25 -1.35
N THR A 44 14.97 -1.57 -2.65
CA THR A 44 15.96 -1.00 -3.57
C THR A 44 15.69 0.49 -3.76
N THR A 45 14.44 0.88 -4.02
CA THR A 45 14.01 2.28 -4.13
C THR A 45 14.35 3.06 -2.86
N LEU A 46 14.00 2.53 -1.69
CA LEU A 46 14.33 3.14 -0.39
C LEU A 46 15.85 3.30 -0.20
N ARG A 47 16.65 2.26 -0.52
CA ARG A 47 18.11 2.30 -0.37
C ARG A 47 18.80 3.25 -1.36
N CYS A 48 18.20 3.48 -2.51
CA CYS A 48 18.68 4.51 -3.44
C CYS A 48 18.56 5.90 -2.83
N LEU A 49 17.44 6.24 -2.19
CA LEU A 49 17.25 7.51 -1.46
C LEU A 49 18.19 7.61 -0.25
N ALA A 50 18.36 6.53 0.50
CA ALA A 50 19.29 6.51 1.63
C ALA A 50 20.77 6.68 1.21
N GLY A 51 21.09 6.55 -0.09
CA GLY A 51 22.46 6.53 -0.62
C GLY A 51 23.24 5.26 -0.28
N LEU A 52 22.54 4.22 0.20
CA LEU A 52 23.15 2.91 0.49
C LEU A 52 23.34 2.07 -0.79
N THR A 53 22.59 2.40 -1.82
CA THR A 53 22.69 1.81 -3.17
C THR A 53 22.72 2.96 -4.17
N LYS A 54 23.71 2.95 -5.07
CA LYS A 54 23.76 3.94 -6.16
C LYS A 54 22.85 3.49 -7.30
N PRO A 55 21.93 4.33 -7.80
CA PRO A 55 21.21 4.08 -9.04
C PRO A 55 22.16 3.81 -10.21
N THR A 56 21.69 3.06 -11.22
CA THR A 56 22.41 2.86 -12.49
C THR A 56 21.99 3.87 -13.55
N GLY A 57 20.85 4.54 -13.36
CA GLY A 57 20.33 5.62 -14.19
C GLY A 57 19.33 6.47 -13.41
N GLY A 58 18.97 7.61 -13.99
CA GLY A 58 18.04 8.57 -13.37
C GLY A 58 18.65 9.41 -12.26
N THR A 59 17.84 10.27 -11.66
CA THR A 59 18.27 11.26 -10.67
C THR A 59 17.36 11.22 -9.45
N ILE A 60 17.91 11.43 -8.25
CA ILE A 60 17.15 11.60 -7.01
C ILE A 60 17.49 12.97 -6.45
N THR A 61 16.44 13.77 -6.18
CA THR A 61 16.61 15.11 -5.59
C THR A 61 15.94 15.22 -4.22
N MET A 62 16.44 16.12 -3.40
CA MET A 62 15.87 16.55 -2.13
C MET A 62 15.88 18.09 -2.13
N ASP A 63 14.70 18.73 -2.20
CA ASP A 63 14.56 20.19 -2.38
C ASP A 63 15.39 20.73 -3.53
N ASP A 64 15.19 20.24 -4.74
CA ASP A 64 15.94 20.61 -5.96
C ASP A 64 17.46 20.29 -5.92
N HIS A 65 17.96 19.69 -4.84
CA HIS A 65 19.34 19.30 -4.73
C HIS A 65 19.55 17.86 -5.15
N ASP A 66 20.32 17.63 -6.21
CA ASP A 66 20.70 16.28 -6.65
C ASP A 66 21.52 15.57 -5.55
N VAL A 67 20.94 14.49 -5.02
CA VAL A 67 21.56 13.63 -4.00
C VAL A 67 22.02 12.28 -4.54
N THR A 68 21.89 12.04 -5.84
CA THR A 68 22.15 10.75 -6.47
C THR A 68 23.53 10.19 -6.10
N ASP A 69 24.55 11.03 -6.14
CA ASP A 69 25.94 10.69 -5.83
C ASP A 69 26.40 11.12 -4.43
N VAL A 70 25.50 11.73 -3.64
CA VAL A 70 25.86 12.21 -2.30
C VAL A 70 25.98 11.02 -1.34
N HIS A 71 27.08 10.99 -0.56
CA HIS A 71 27.30 9.93 0.43
C HIS A 71 26.22 9.95 1.53
N PRO A 72 25.71 8.79 2.04
CA PRO A 72 24.61 8.70 3.01
C PRO A 72 24.72 9.65 4.20
N LYS A 73 25.93 9.80 4.79
CA LYS A 73 26.16 10.68 5.95
C LYS A 73 25.82 12.15 5.71
N ASN A 74 25.78 12.58 4.43
CA ASN A 74 25.57 13.98 4.03
C ASN A 74 24.15 14.23 3.49
N ARG A 75 23.26 13.19 3.42
CA ARG A 75 21.90 13.35 2.90
C ARG A 75 20.89 13.83 3.92
N ASN A 76 21.27 13.96 5.17
CA ASN A 76 20.36 14.30 6.28
C ASN A 76 19.12 13.38 6.36
N THR A 77 19.29 12.11 6.03
CA THR A 77 18.27 11.06 6.17
C THR A 77 18.53 10.22 7.40
N ALA A 78 17.48 9.62 7.95
CA ALA A 78 17.58 8.57 8.95
C ALA A 78 16.83 7.32 8.47
N MET A 79 17.35 6.13 8.79
CA MET A 79 16.76 4.88 8.36
C MET A 79 16.57 3.92 9.52
N VAL A 80 15.37 3.34 9.61
CA VAL A 80 15.04 2.20 10.47
C VAL A 80 15.01 0.96 9.59
N PHE A 81 15.77 -0.05 9.97
CA PHE A 81 15.90 -1.33 9.27
C PHE A 81 14.95 -2.38 9.86
N GLN A 82 14.56 -3.34 9.06
CA GLN A 82 13.69 -4.46 9.44
C GLN A 82 14.17 -5.23 10.69
N ASN A 83 15.48 -5.35 10.90
CA ASN A 83 16.11 -6.01 12.05
C ASN A 83 16.57 -5.04 13.14
N PHE A 84 16.03 -3.80 13.16
CA PHE A 84 16.33 -2.71 14.08
C PHE A 84 17.79 -2.22 14.07
N ALA A 85 18.75 -3.06 13.72
CA ALA A 85 20.19 -2.78 13.65
C ALA A 85 20.73 -2.09 14.93
N LEU A 86 20.24 -2.47 16.11
CA LEU A 86 20.72 -1.94 17.40
C LEU A 86 22.13 -2.42 17.71
N TYR A 87 22.87 -1.62 18.45
CA TYR A 87 24.19 -2.00 19.00
C TYR A 87 23.98 -2.83 20.26
N PRO A 88 24.18 -4.16 20.22
CA PRO A 88 23.77 -5.05 21.31
C PRO A 88 24.60 -4.90 22.59
N HIS A 89 25.79 -4.29 22.50
CA HIS A 89 26.73 -4.03 23.59
C HIS A 89 26.56 -2.64 24.22
N MET A 90 25.53 -1.90 23.81
CA MET A 90 25.21 -0.57 24.30
C MET A 90 23.85 -0.58 25.01
N SER A 91 23.72 0.27 26.04
CA SER A 91 22.43 0.53 26.67
C SER A 91 21.45 1.23 25.71
N VAL A 92 20.17 1.33 26.08
CA VAL A 92 19.17 2.13 25.35
C VAL A 92 19.64 3.57 25.20
N ARG A 93 20.07 4.21 26.28
CA ARG A 93 20.63 5.56 26.32
C ARG A 93 21.75 5.75 25.32
N GLU A 94 22.69 4.81 25.31
CA GLU A 94 23.83 4.86 24.40
C GLU A 94 23.42 4.63 22.94
N ASN A 95 22.47 3.73 22.66
CA ASN A 95 21.95 3.51 21.31
C ASN A 95 21.28 4.77 20.78
N ILE A 96 20.34 5.37 21.53
CA ILE A 96 19.62 6.59 21.14
C ILE A 96 20.62 7.74 20.98
N GLY A 97 21.53 7.96 21.94
CA GLY A 97 22.50 9.05 21.94
C GLY A 97 23.67 8.89 20.96
N TYR A 98 23.86 7.68 20.37
CA TYR A 98 25.01 7.41 19.50
C TYR A 98 25.16 8.39 18.32
N PRO A 99 24.11 8.71 17.55
CA PRO A 99 24.24 9.66 16.43
C PRO A 99 24.69 11.05 16.86
N LEU A 100 24.26 11.52 18.02
CA LEU A 100 24.68 12.82 18.57
C LEU A 100 26.13 12.78 19.05
N ARG A 101 26.58 11.64 19.61
CA ARG A 101 27.98 11.44 19.99
C ARG A 101 28.91 11.51 18.78
N VAL A 102 28.51 10.88 17.65
CA VAL A 102 29.27 10.95 16.38
C VAL A 102 29.29 12.36 15.81
N ALA A 103 28.21 13.14 16.02
CA ALA A 103 28.13 14.53 15.63
C ALA A 103 28.85 15.52 16.58
N ASN A 104 29.54 15.00 17.63
CA ASN A 104 30.24 15.78 18.66
C ASN A 104 29.34 16.77 19.42
N VAL A 105 28.05 16.44 19.65
CA VAL A 105 27.13 17.22 20.49
C VAL A 105 27.59 17.14 21.94
N ALA A 106 27.55 18.28 22.66
CA ALA A 106 27.94 18.37 24.08
C ALA A 106 27.19 17.36 24.95
N GLY A 107 27.85 16.88 26.01
CA GLY A 107 27.32 15.80 26.85
C GLY A 107 25.96 16.12 27.46
N ASP A 108 25.82 17.31 28.08
CA ASP A 108 24.58 17.75 28.73
C ASP A 108 23.43 17.91 27.74
N GLU A 109 23.69 18.50 26.55
CA GLU A 109 22.69 18.63 25.49
C GLU A 109 22.27 17.27 24.93
N ARG A 110 23.23 16.35 24.75
CA ARG A 110 22.95 15.00 24.28
C ARG A 110 22.07 14.23 25.26
N GLU A 111 22.35 14.34 26.56
CA GLU A 111 21.59 13.69 27.62
C GLU A 111 20.14 14.19 27.62
N GLN A 112 19.93 15.51 27.61
CA GLN A 112 18.60 16.08 27.57
C GLN A 112 17.79 15.62 26.34
N ARG A 113 18.41 15.59 25.15
CA ARG A 113 17.74 15.12 23.94
C ARG A 113 17.40 13.62 23.99
N VAL A 114 18.23 12.81 24.64
CA VAL A 114 17.95 11.37 24.83
C VAL A 114 16.76 11.18 25.76
N GLU A 115 16.67 11.97 26.84
CA GLU A 115 15.54 11.91 27.77
C GLU A 115 14.24 12.37 27.07
N ASP A 116 14.26 13.50 26.34
CA ASP A 116 13.13 14.01 25.57
C ASP A 116 12.59 12.94 24.58
N VAL A 117 13.49 12.30 23.83
CA VAL A 117 13.13 11.23 22.86
C VAL A 117 12.61 10.00 23.58
N ALA A 118 13.18 9.63 24.73
CA ALA A 118 12.71 8.48 25.49
C ALA A 118 11.31 8.70 26.07
N GLU A 119 11.00 9.92 26.52
CA GLU A 119 9.66 10.31 26.98
C GLU A 119 8.66 10.26 25.82
N MET A 120 8.98 10.85 24.65
CA MET A 120 8.16 10.81 23.43
C MET A 120 7.81 9.39 23.00
N LEU A 121 8.75 8.44 23.17
CA LEU A 121 8.57 7.04 22.80
C LEU A 121 8.07 6.16 23.95
N GLU A 122 7.75 6.73 25.12
CA GLU A 122 7.27 6.04 26.31
C GLU A 122 8.21 4.92 26.80
N ILE A 123 9.53 5.19 26.82
CA ILE A 123 10.56 4.26 27.26
C ILE A 123 11.59 4.87 28.24
N PRO A 124 11.28 5.90 29.06
CA PRO A 124 12.28 6.51 29.93
C PRO A 124 12.85 5.52 30.97
N GLU A 125 12.03 4.55 31.44
CA GLU A 125 12.43 3.52 32.40
C GLU A 125 13.38 2.46 31.82
N LEU A 126 13.57 2.45 30.48
CA LEU A 126 14.45 1.50 29.80
C LEU A 126 15.84 2.06 29.51
N LEU A 127 16.09 3.34 29.72
CA LEU A 127 17.31 4.04 29.27
C LEU A 127 18.61 3.35 29.71
N ASP A 128 18.65 2.79 30.92
CA ASP A 128 19.86 2.15 31.48
C ASP A 128 19.90 0.63 31.26
N ARG A 129 18.93 0.06 30.50
CA ARG A 129 18.91 -1.37 30.14
C ARG A 129 19.75 -1.67 28.92
N ASP A 130 20.30 -2.87 28.87
CA ASP A 130 20.94 -3.43 27.70
C ASP A 130 19.88 -3.75 26.62
N THR A 131 20.14 -3.38 25.39
CA THR A 131 19.19 -3.59 24.27
C THR A 131 18.95 -5.07 23.95
N ALA A 132 19.88 -5.96 24.30
CA ALA A 132 19.72 -7.40 24.12
C ALA A 132 18.61 -8.03 25.00
N ASN A 133 18.24 -7.37 26.10
CA ASN A 133 17.24 -7.83 27.07
C ASN A 133 15.84 -7.22 26.84
N LEU A 134 15.62 -6.54 25.73
CA LEU A 134 14.37 -5.87 25.39
C LEU A 134 13.45 -6.77 24.54
N SER A 135 12.13 -6.62 24.70
CA SER A 135 11.17 -7.18 23.77
C SER A 135 11.29 -6.55 22.37
N GLY A 136 10.75 -7.19 21.33
CA GLY A 136 10.81 -6.68 19.95
C GLY A 136 10.26 -5.26 19.82
N GLY A 137 9.10 -4.96 20.43
CA GLY A 137 8.55 -3.60 20.41
C GLY A 137 9.38 -2.57 21.16
N GLN A 138 10.01 -2.96 22.27
CA GLN A 138 10.96 -2.08 22.97
C GLN A 138 12.20 -1.81 22.11
N GLN A 139 12.75 -2.84 21.45
CA GLN A 139 13.86 -2.68 20.52
C GLN A 139 13.50 -1.74 19.36
N GLN A 140 12.28 -1.84 18.84
CA GLN A 140 11.80 -0.97 17.79
C GLN A 140 11.71 0.47 18.26
N ARG A 141 11.11 0.76 19.43
CA ARG A 141 11.07 2.12 20.00
C ARG A 141 12.49 2.70 20.14
N VAL A 142 13.45 1.91 20.56
CA VAL A 142 14.86 2.33 20.64
C VAL A 142 15.43 2.64 19.25
N ALA A 143 15.11 1.82 18.23
CA ALA A 143 15.56 2.06 16.87
C ALA A 143 14.94 3.35 16.27
N LEU A 144 13.65 3.58 16.52
CA LEU A 144 12.96 4.83 16.16
C LEU A 144 13.64 6.01 16.87
N GLY A 145 13.86 5.96 18.18
CA GLY A 145 14.53 7.00 18.95
C GLY A 145 15.91 7.35 18.42
N ARG A 146 16.72 6.34 18.11
CA ARG A 146 18.04 6.53 17.50
C ARG A 146 17.95 7.20 16.12
N ALA A 147 16.90 6.92 15.35
CA ALA A 147 16.72 7.51 14.03
C ALA A 147 16.30 8.96 14.10
N ILE A 148 15.33 9.32 14.97
CA ILE A 148 14.74 10.65 15.02
C ILE A 148 15.55 11.67 15.82
N ILE A 149 16.45 11.24 16.73
CA ILE A 149 17.18 12.13 17.64
C ILE A 149 17.98 13.24 16.92
N ARG A 150 18.37 13.01 15.67
CA ARG A 150 19.05 13.99 14.82
C ARG A 150 18.11 14.96 14.11
N ARG A 151 16.78 14.78 14.22
CA ARG A 151 15.78 15.52 13.45
C ARG A 151 16.12 15.48 11.95
N PRO A 152 16.06 14.30 11.33
CA PRO A 152 16.39 14.16 9.91
C PRO A 152 15.40 14.94 9.03
N ALA A 153 15.84 15.31 7.82
CA ALA A 153 14.96 15.92 6.84
C ALA A 153 14.00 14.89 6.19
N VAL A 154 14.48 13.65 6.00
CA VAL A 154 13.69 12.53 5.47
C VAL A 154 13.85 11.31 6.37
N PHE A 155 12.73 10.66 6.69
CA PHE A 155 12.66 9.47 7.50
C PHE A 155 12.34 8.24 6.64
N LEU A 156 13.21 7.25 6.68
CA LEU A 156 13.13 6.03 5.88
C LEU A 156 12.88 4.83 6.76
N MET A 157 11.90 3.99 6.43
CA MET A 157 11.56 2.80 7.20
C MET A 157 11.43 1.58 6.28
N ASP A 158 12.27 0.56 6.49
CA ASP A 158 12.30 -0.69 5.73
C ASP A 158 11.64 -1.81 6.53
N GLU A 159 10.35 -2.06 6.30
CA GLU A 159 9.52 -3.06 7.00
C GLU A 159 9.67 -3.05 8.54
N PRO A 160 9.53 -1.90 9.21
CA PRO A 160 9.89 -1.79 10.61
C PRO A 160 9.01 -2.63 11.54
N LEU A 161 7.78 -3.01 11.12
CA LEU A 161 6.83 -3.77 11.93
C LEU A 161 6.80 -5.28 11.62
N ALA A 162 7.57 -5.76 10.62
CA ALA A 162 7.46 -7.13 10.12
C ALA A 162 7.68 -8.22 11.18
N ASN A 163 8.52 -7.94 12.19
CA ASN A 163 8.93 -8.93 13.20
C ASN A 163 8.13 -8.84 14.52
N LEU A 164 6.97 -8.17 14.52
CA LEU A 164 6.13 -7.97 15.70
C LEU A 164 4.84 -8.80 15.63
N ASP A 165 4.30 -9.15 16.78
CA ASP A 165 2.97 -9.75 16.86
C ASP A 165 1.85 -8.73 16.53
N ALA A 166 0.67 -9.21 16.17
CA ALA A 166 -0.44 -8.38 15.68
C ALA A 166 -0.85 -7.26 16.65
N LYS A 167 -0.91 -7.55 17.97
CA LYS A 167 -1.28 -6.54 18.98
C LYS A 167 -0.25 -5.43 19.08
N LEU A 168 1.02 -5.81 19.02
CA LEU A 168 2.13 -4.87 19.08
C LEU A 168 2.25 -4.06 17.80
N LYS A 169 2.03 -4.68 16.63
CA LYS A 169 1.94 -3.97 15.33
C LYS A 169 0.90 -2.84 15.38
N MET A 170 -0.31 -3.12 15.89
CA MET A 170 -1.37 -2.12 16.00
C MET A 170 -0.96 -0.93 16.89
N SER A 171 -0.37 -1.20 18.06
CA SER A 171 0.12 -0.16 18.96
C SER A 171 1.24 0.67 18.31
N MET A 172 2.19 0.02 17.65
CA MET A 172 3.33 0.69 17.00
C MET A 172 2.91 1.49 15.77
N ARG A 173 1.94 1.04 14.99
CA ARG A 173 1.32 1.82 13.90
C ARG A 173 0.84 3.19 14.42
N SER A 174 0.04 3.17 15.48
CA SER A 174 -0.46 4.41 16.09
C SER A 174 0.67 5.34 16.52
N GLN A 175 1.72 4.80 17.15
CA GLN A 175 2.86 5.60 17.61
C GLN A 175 3.67 6.19 16.45
N ILE A 176 3.91 5.43 15.37
CA ILE A 176 4.61 5.92 14.17
C ILE A 176 3.82 7.08 13.54
N ASN A 177 2.50 6.95 13.45
CA ASN A 177 1.63 8.00 12.90
C ASN A 177 1.69 9.28 13.74
N VAL A 178 1.55 9.16 15.07
CA VAL A 178 1.67 10.32 15.98
C VAL A 178 3.05 10.98 15.85
N LEU A 179 4.11 10.18 15.88
CA LEU A 179 5.49 10.66 15.78
C LEU A 179 5.73 11.44 14.48
N GLN A 180 5.31 10.89 13.34
CA GLN A 180 5.49 11.51 12.03
C GLN A 180 4.74 12.85 11.96
N ARG A 181 3.48 12.90 12.45
CA ARG A 181 2.68 14.12 12.47
C ARG A 181 3.26 15.19 13.39
N GLU A 182 3.68 14.83 14.60
CA GLU A 182 4.28 15.78 15.55
C GLU A 182 5.59 16.37 15.03
N MET A 183 6.37 15.57 14.32
CA MET A 183 7.67 16.02 13.77
C MET A 183 7.54 16.63 12.38
N ASN A 184 6.42 16.43 11.68
CA ASN A 184 6.18 16.87 10.31
C ASN A 184 7.35 16.52 9.37
N ILE A 185 7.81 15.27 9.39
CA ILE A 185 8.95 14.79 8.61
C ILE A 185 8.44 14.05 7.38
N THR A 186 8.99 14.39 6.21
CA THR A 186 8.79 13.61 4.98
C THR A 186 9.24 12.18 5.20
N THR A 187 8.34 11.23 5.00
CA THR A 187 8.56 9.83 5.34
C THR A 187 8.34 8.92 4.14
N LEU A 188 9.31 8.02 3.89
CA LEU A 188 9.15 6.92 2.93
C LEU A 188 9.22 5.59 3.69
N TYR A 189 8.11 4.87 3.67
CA TYR A 189 7.89 3.63 4.41
C TYR A 189 7.72 2.45 3.45
N VAL A 190 8.40 1.36 3.71
CA VAL A 190 8.25 0.10 2.96
C VAL A 190 7.50 -0.90 3.80
N THR A 191 6.49 -1.53 3.21
CA THR A 191 5.77 -2.66 3.79
C THR A 191 5.26 -3.61 2.73
N HIS A 192 4.92 -4.83 3.13
CA HIS A 192 4.09 -5.76 2.36
C HIS A 192 2.71 -5.96 3.02
N ASP A 193 2.46 -5.30 4.16
CA ASP A 193 1.22 -5.38 4.93
C ASP A 193 0.26 -4.28 4.45
N GLN A 194 -0.86 -4.72 3.84
CA GLN A 194 -1.85 -3.80 3.28
C GLN A 194 -2.57 -2.99 4.36
N GLU A 195 -2.80 -3.56 5.56
CA GLU A 195 -3.43 -2.83 6.65
C GLU A 195 -2.53 -1.68 7.15
N GLU A 196 -1.20 -1.90 7.18
CA GLU A 196 -0.25 -0.84 7.48
C GLU A 196 -0.35 0.27 6.43
N ALA A 197 -0.32 -0.11 5.16
CA ALA A 197 -0.35 0.82 4.05
C ALA A 197 -1.63 1.67 4.02
N MET A 198 -2.78 1.03 4.18
CA MET A 198 -4.09 1.71 4.16
C MET A 198 -4.31 2.62 5.38
N SER A 199 -3.66 2.32 6.53
CA SER A 199 -3.90 3.05 7.77
C SER A 199 -2.91 4.18 8.06
N LEU A 200 -1.69 4.11 7.52
CA LEU A 200 -0.61 5.05 7.85
C LEU A 200 -0.36 6.09 6.76
N GLY A 201 -0.52 5.71 5.48
CA GLY A 201 -0.06 6.54 4.36
C GLY A 201 -1.01 7.68 4.01
N ASP A 202 -0.43 8.82 3.67
CA ASP A 202 -1.11 9.88 2.94
C ASP A 202 -1.10 9.54 1.44
N LYS A 203 0.01 8.95 0.96
CA LYS A 203 0.26 8.50 -0.41
C LYS A 203 0.68 7.05 -0.44
N LEU A 204 0.07 6.27 -1.31
CA LEU A 204 0.38 4.88 -1.55
C LEU A 204 1.02 4.71 -2.93
N ILE A 205 2.16 4.04 -2.98
CA ILE A 205 2.89 3.71 -4.22
C ILE A 205 2.88 2.18 -4.35
N VAL A 206 2.05 1.66 -5.23
CA VAL A 206 1.96 0.22 -5.51
C VAL A 206 2.99 -0.15 -6.55
N MET A 207 3.85 -1.12 -6.23
CA MET A 207 4.94 -1.57 -7.11
C MET A 207 4.78 -3.05 -7.46
N ASP A 208 5.11 -3.38 -8.71
CA ASP A 208 5.30 -4.75 -9.17
C ASP A 208 6.38 -4.83 -10.25
N GLY A 209 7.15 -5.93 -10.26
CA GLY A 209 8.16 -6.21 -11.29
C GLY A 209 9.20 -5.10 -11.50
N GLY A 210 9.48 -4.29 -10.50
CA GLY A 210 10.43 -3.17 -10.58
C GLY A 210 9.83 -1.84 -11.06
N HIS A 211 8.52 -1.80 -11.34
CA HIS A 211 7.81 -0.63 -11.83
C HIS A 211 6.75 -0.15 -10.84
N ILE A 212 6.40 1.13 -10.92
CA ILE A 212 5.22 1.67 -10.23
C ILE A 212 3.98 1.33 -11.04
N GLN A 213 2.99 0.70 -10.40
CA GLN A 213 1.72 0.33 -11.00
C GLN A 213 0.64 1.40 -10.78
N GLN A 214 0.65 2.05 -9.60
CA GLN A 214 -0.25 3.14 -9.27
C GLN A 214 0.33 3.98 -8.14
N ILE A 215 0.09 5.30 -8.20
CA ILE A 215 0.28 6.24 -7.10
C ILE A 215 -1.06 6.91 -6.82
N GLY A 216 -1.43 7.04 -5.55
CA GLY A 216 -2.65 7.73 -5.13
C GLY A 216 -2.82 7.69 -3.62
N SER A 217 -3.88 8.31 -3.11
CA SER A 217 -4.28 8.11 -1.72
C SER A 217 -4.72 6.65 -1.50
N PRO A 218 -4.68 6.12 -0.26
CA PRO A 218 -5.19 4.78 0.02
C PRO A 218 -6.63 4.56 -0.50
N ASN A 219 -7.47 5.58 -0.36
CA ASN A 219 -8.86 5.52 -0.83
C ASN A 219 -8.96 5.40 -2.36
N GLU A 220 -8.19 6.19 -3.11
CA GLU A 220 -8.15 6.13 -4.57
C GLU A 220 -7.64 4.76 -5.05
N VAL A 221 -6.52 4.27 -4.49
CA VAL A 221 -5.96 2.97 -4.88
C VAL A 221 -6.92 1.81 -4.60
N TYR A 222 -7.73 1.92 -3.53
CA TYR A 222 -8.71 0.90 -3.18
C TYR A 222 -9.96 0.94 -4.07
N HIS A 223 -10.54 2.12 -4.30
CA HIS A 223 -11.80 2.28 -5.02
C HIS A 223 -11.62 2.50 -6.52
N GLU A 224 -10.46 3.01 -6.93
CA GLU A 224 -10.14 3.31 -8.32
C GLU A 224 -8.82 2.67 -8.77
N PRO A 225 -8.70 1.31 -8.67
CA PRO A 225 -7.48 0.64 -9.10
C PRO A 225 -7.22 0.85 -10.59
N SER A 226 -6.00 1.24 -10.95
CA SER A 226 -5.62 1.55 -12.33
C SER A 226 -5.59 0.32 -13.25
N ASN A 227 -5.33 -0.87 -12.67
CA ASN A 227 -5.25 -2.11 -13.42
C ASN A 227 -5.65 -3.33 -12.57
N ARG A 228 -5.77 -4.47 -13.23
CA ARG A 228 -6.15 -5.74 -12.63
C ARG A 228 -5.18 -6.20 -11.53
N PHE A 229 -3.87 -5.88 -11.69
CA PHE A 229 -2.88 -6.23 -10.66
C PHE A 229 -3.18 -5.47 -9.37
N VAL A 230 -3.33 -4.15 -9.43
CA VAL A 230 -3.61 -3.32 -8.25
C VAL A 230 -4.93 -3.75 -7.61
N ALA A 231 -5.98 -3.95 -8.42
CA ALA A 231 -7.30 -4.40 -7.95
C ALA A 231 -7.25 -5.72 -7.17
N GLY A 232 -6.48 -6.69 -7.67
CA GLY A 232 -6.31 -8.00 -7.04
C GLY A 232 -5.33 -8.01 -5.89
N PHE A 233 -4.34 -7.10 -5.91
CA PHE A 233 -3.35 -7.01 -4.85
C PHE A 233 -3.87 -6.25 -3.63
N ILE A 234 -4.74 -5.24 -3.80
CA ILE A 234 -5.28 -4.41 -2.72
C ILE A 234 -6.64 -4.94 -2.26
N GLY A 235 -6.72 -5.30 -0.99
CA GLY A 235 -7.92 -5.83 -0.34
C GLY A 235 -7.71 -7.26 0.19
N SER A 236 -8.34 -7.57 1.31
CA SER A 236 -8.33 -8.91 1.93
C SER A 236 -9.75 -9.23 2.41
N PRO A 237 -10.44 -10.19 1.77
CA PRO A 237 -10.00 -10.96 0.60
C PRO A 237 -9.79 -10.14 -0.68
N ALA A 238 -9.07 -10.71 -1.67
CA ALA A 238 -8.80 -10.07 -2.96
C ALA A 238 -10.08 -9.88 -3.79
N MET A 239 -10.04 -8.95 -4.76
CA MET A 239 -11.12 -8.74 -5.72
C MET A 239 -11.38 -10.01 -6.54
N ASN A 240 -12.65 -10.35 -6.75
CA ASN A 240 -13.04 -11.42 -7.69
C ASN A 240 -12.91 -10.92 -9.11
N PHE A 241 -12.42 -11.77 -10.01
CA PHE A 241 -12.31 -11.48 -11.44
C PHE A 241 -13.09 -12.52 -12.24
N ILE A 242 -13.95 -12.06 -13.13
CA ILE A 242 -14.85 -12.86 -13.93
C ILE A 242 -14.69 -12.44 -15.39
N ASP A 243 -14.23 -13.36 -16.25
CA ASP A 243 -14.19 -13.12 -17.69
C ASP A 243 -15.63 -13.08 -18.22
N VAL A 244 -16.04 -11.97 -18.85
CA VAL A 244 -17.40 -11.77 -19.31
C VAL A 244 -17.47 -11.38 -20.78
N THR A 245 -18.54 -11.79 -21.45
CA THR A 245 -19.00 -11.22 -22.71
C THR A 245 -20.15 -10.29 -22.46
N ASN A 246 -20.19 -9.16 -23.19
CA ASN A 246 -21.19 -8.11 -23.05
C ASN A 246 -22.11 -8.07 -24.27
N ASP A 247 -23.40 -8.30 -24.05
CA ASP A 247 -24.45 -8.22 -25.08
C ASP A 247 -25.42 -7.09 -24.69
N GLY A 248 -25.03 -5.85 -25.03
CA GLY A 248 -25.84 -4.66 -24.76
C GLY A 248 -26.17 -4.39 -23.29
N GLY A 249 -25.20 -4.63 -22.39
CA GLY A 249 -25.35 -4.47 -20.94
C GLY A 249 -25.70 -5.75 -20.19
N ARG A 250 -25.98 -6.83 -20.92
CA ARG A 250 -26.14 -8.16 -20.35
C ARG A 250 -24.78 -8.87 -20.34
N LEU A 251 -24.22 -9.06 -19.13
CA LEU A 251 -22.96 -9.75 -18.95
C LEU A 251 -23.20 -11.26 -18.81
N ARG A 252 -22.42 -12.02 -19.54
CA ARG A 252 -22.37 -13.49 -19.43
C ARG A 252 -20.97 -13.91 -19.06
N ALA A 253 -20.81 -14.66 -17.97
CA ALA A 253 -19.52 -15.22 -17.62
C ALA A 253 -19.15 -16.35 -18.59
N GLU A 254 -17.96 -16.27 -19.20
CA GLU A 254 -17.53 -17.18 -20.28
C GLU A 254 -17.44 -18.66 -19.86
N ARG A 255 -17.22 -18.92 -18.58
CA ARG A 255 -17.00 -20.27 -18.01
C ARG A 255 -18.05 -20.69 -17.01
N ALA A 256 -19.21 -20.04 -17.02
CA ALA A 256 -20.28 -20.30 -16.06
C ALA A 256 -21.51 -20.93 -16.74
N PRO A 257 -22.43 -21.57 -15.96
CA PRO A 257 -23.71 -22.01 -16.48
C PRO A 257 -24.50 -20.86 -17.11
N GLU A 258 -25.39 -21.17 -18.08
CA GLU A 258 -26.27 -20.17 -18.71
C GLU A 258 -27.09 -19.36 -17.69
N THR A 259 -27.25 -19.85 -16.47
CA THR A 259 -27.92 -19.17 -15.35
C THR A 259 -27.06 -18.09 -14.67
N PHE A 260 -25.76 -18.02 -14.97
CA PHE A 260 -24.86 -16.99 -14.47
C PHE A 260 -24.86 -15.80 -15.42
N ASN A 261 -25.98 -15.10 -15.47
CA ASN A 261 -26.16 -13.87 -16.21
C ASN A 261 -26.40 -12.73 -15.24
N PHE A 262 -25.84 -11.60 -15.53
CA PHE A 262 -25.95 -10.40 -14.75
C PHE A 262 -26.31 -9.23 -15.67
N GLU A 263 -27.39 -8.51 -15.39
CA GLU A 263 -27.82 -7.35 -16.18
C GLU A 263 -27.37 -6.08 -15.47
N LEU A 264 -26.52 -5.29 -16.14
CA LEU A 264 -26.13 -3.97 -15.66
C LEU A 264 -27.26 -2.97 -15.86
N GLN A 265 -27.39 -2.00 -14.95
CA GLN A 265 -28.26 -0.85 -15.17
C GLN A 265 -27.79 -0.05 -16.39
N ASP A 266 -28.71 0.63 -17.07
CA ASP A 266 -28.43 1.36 -18.31
C ASP A 266 -27.23 2.32 -18.19
N SER A 267 -27.11 3.03 -17.05
CA SER A 267 -26.02 3.98 -16.80
C SER A 267 -24.64 3.30 -16.68
N VAL A 268 -24.59 2.07 -16.16
CA VAL A 268 -23.35 1.31 -16.01
C VAL A 268 -23.05 0.55 -17.31
N ALA A 269 -24.08 0.05 -17.99
CA ALA A 269 -23.95 -0.61 -19.28
C ALA A 269 -23.31 0.29 -20.36
N GLU A 270 -23.62 1.61 -20.33
CA GLU A 270 -23.01 2.59 -21.22
C GLU A 270 -21.49 2.68 -21.06
N ARG A 271 -20.93 2.44 -19.85
CA ARG A 271 -19.48 2.48 -19.60
C ARG A 271 -18.73 1.39 -20.38
N TYR A 272 -19.37 0.26 -20.60
CA TYR A 272 -18.77 -0.93 -21.23
C TYR A 272 -19.29 -1.19 -22.64
N HIS A 273 -20.06 -0.25 -23.22
CA HIS A 273 -20.76 -0.42 -24.49
C HIS A 273 -19.82 -0.80 -25.66
N ASP A 274 -18.61 -0.24 -25.68
CA ASP A 274 -17.63 -0.48 -26.75
C ASP A 274 -16.80 -1.77 -26.55
N HIS A 275 -17.03 -2.51 -25.45
CA HIS A 275 -16.29 -3.70 -25.11
C HIS A 275 -17.17 -4.96 -25.23
N GLU A 276 -16.91 -5.78 -26.25
CA GLU A 276 -17.62 -7.07 -26.44
C GLU A 276 -17.25 -8.12 -25.37
N SER A 277 -16.02 -8.05 -24.84
CA SER A 277 -15.53 -8.88 -23.74
C SER A 277 -14.54 -8.13 -22.88
N PHE A 278 -14.57 -8.39 -21.57
CA PHE A 278 -13.66 -7.80 -20.61
C PHE A 278 -13.62 -8.63 -19.31
N VAL A 279 -12.74 -8.28 -18.39
CA VAL A 279 -12.69 -8.88 -17.05
C VAL A 279 -13.50 -8.00 -16.09
N LEU A 280 -14.58 -8.54 -15.55
CA LEU A 280 -15.37 -7.90 -14.51
C LEU A 280 -14.70 -8.13 -13.16
N GLY A 281 -14.39 -7.05 -12.43
CA GLY A 281 -13.87 -7.06 -11.08
C GLY A 281 -14.93 -6.67 -10.07
N VAL A 282 -15.11 -7.51 -9.02
CA VAL A 282 -16.06 -7.23 -7.94
C VAL A 282 -15.40 -7.56 -6.60
N ARG A 283 -15.41 -6.60 -5.67
CA ARG A 283 -14.87 -6.86 -4.34
C ARG A 283 -15.77 -7.79 -3.55
N PRO A 284 -15.22 -8.66 -2.70
CA PRO A 284 -15.98 -9.65 -1.90
C PRO A 284 -17.13 -9.06 -1.09
N GLN A 285 -16.97 -7.87 -0.54
CA GLN A 285 -18.00 -7.19 0.28
C GLN A 285 -19.09 -6.47 -0.53
N TYR A 286 -18.97 -6.41 -1.87
CA TYR A 286 -19.97 -5.80 -2.74
C TYR A 286 -20.97 -6.82 -3.29
N PHE A 287 -20.82 -8.08 -2.91
CA PHE A 287 -21.84 -9.09 -3.12
C PHE A 287 -22.81 -9.14 -1.94
N ASP A 288 -24.10 -9.06 -2.25
CA ASP A 288 -25.14 -9.36 -1.30
C ASP A 288 -25.57 -10.83 -1.46
N ALA A 289 -25.52 -11.59 -0.37
CA ALA A 289 -25.92 -12.99 -0.34
C ALA A 289 -27.32 -13.14 0.24
N HIS A 290 -28.22 -13.79 -0.50
CA HIS A 290 -29.59 -14.03 -0.13
C HIS A 290 -29.88 -15.53 -0.03
N THR A 291 -30.76 -15.92 0.91
CA THR A 291 -31.21 -17.31 1.10
C THR A 291 -32.39 -17.67 0.19
N GLU A 292 -33.03 -16.66 -0.43
CA GLU A 292 -34.14 -16.80 -1.36
C GLU A 292 -33.83 -16.10 -2.68
N PRO A 293 -34.40 -16.56 -3.82
CA PRO A 293 -34.17 -15.90 -5.11
C PRO A 293 -34.72 -14.47 -5.12
N ILE A 294 -33.92 -13.54 -5.63
CA ILE A 294 -34.31 -12.16 -5.93
C ILE A 294 -34.06 -11.85 -7.41
N ASP A 295 -34.66 -10.78 -7.90
CA ASP A 295 -34.44 -10.33 -9.27
C ASP A 295 -32.95 -9.96 -9.48
N ASN A 296 -32.41 -10.21 -10.68
CA ASN A 296 -31.01 -9.97 -11.05
C ASN A 296 -30.01 -10.62 -10.09
N SER A 297 -30.29 -11.84 -9.63
CA SER A 297 -29.40 -12.61 -8.75
C SER A 297 -28.89 -13.88 -9.42
N ILE A 298 -27.69 -14.27 -9.01
CA ILE A 298 -27.00 -15.45 -9.52
C ILE A 298 -27.14 -16.59 -8.50
N LYS A 299 -27.69 -17.72 -8.93
CA LYS A 299 -27.80 -18.90 -8.08
C LYS A 299 -26.45 -19.60 -7.98
N THR A 300 -25.96 -19.83 -6.75
CA THR A 300 -24.66 -20.45 -6.46
C THR A 300 -24.76 -21.46 -5.33
N GLU A 301 -23.69 -22.24 -5.10
CA GLU A 301 -23.59 -23.20 -4.01
C GLU A 301 -22.39 -22.85 -3.11
N VAL A 302 -22.60 -22.88 -1.80
CA VAL A 302 -21.56 -22.61 -0.79
C VAL A 302 -20.60 -23.79 -0.72
N GLU A 303 -19.30 -23.52 -0.90
CA GLU A 303 -18.22 -24.51 -0.75
C GLU A 303 -17.64 -24.52 0.66
N VAL A 304 -17.27 -23.34 1.17
CA VAL A 304 -16.69 -23.16 2.52
C VAL A 304 -17.22 -21.89 3.12
N THR A 305 -17.40 -21.87 4.45
CA THR A 305 -17.72 -20.67 5.23
C THR A 305 -16.72 -20.55 6.38
N GLU A 306 -16.07 -19.39 6.47
CA GLU A 306 -15.10 -19.06 7.53
C GLU A 306 -15.63 -17.90 8.37
N PRO A 307 -16.09 -18.13 9.62
CA PRO A 307 -16.56 -17.06 10.49
C PRO A 307 -15.43 -16.12 10.92
N GLN A 308 -15.66 -14.80 10.83
CA GLN A 308 -14.75 -13.75 11.27
C GLN A 308 -15.44 -12.73 12.18
N GLY A 309 -16.01 -13.21 13.30
CA GLY A 309 -16.73 -12.36 14.24
C GLY A 309 -18.11 -11.98 13.73
N ASP A 310 -18.35 -10.70 13.44
CA ASP A 310 -19.63 -10.19 12.93
C ASP A 310 -19.81 -10.41 11.43
N GLU A 311 -18.75 -10.83 10.74
CA GLU A 311 -18.73 -11.16 9.32
C GLU A 311 -18.31 -12.61 9.12
N GLN A 312 -18.46 -13.09 7.90
CA GLN A 312 -17.97 -14.39 7.44
C GLN A 312 -17.49 -14.29 6.00
N ILE A 313 -16.40 -15.00 5.71
CA ILE A 313 -15.96 -15.23 4.34
C ILE A 313 -16.62 -16.49 3.83
N ILE A 314 -17.23 -16.40 2.65
CA ILE A 314 -17.92 -17.53 2.02
C ILE A 314 -17.27 -17.74 0.65
N ASP A 315 -16.65 -18.91 0.48
CA ASP A 315 -16.20 -19.36 -0.82
C ASP A 315 -17.36 -20.10 -1.52
N ILE A 316 -17.61 -19.69 -2.73
CA ILE A 316 -18.73 -20.09 -3.54
C ILE A 316 -18.21 -20.77 -4.79
N ASN A 317 -18.76 -21.93 -5.08
CA ASN A 317 -18.53 -22.63 -6.33
C ASN A 317 -19.66 -22.30 -7.31
N VAL A 318 -19.32 -21.61 -8.39
CA VAL A 318 -20.24 -21.41 -9.51
C VAL A 318 -20.24 -22.64 -10.42
N ASN A 319 -19.05 -23.19 -10.68
CA ASN A 319 -18.80 -24.46 -11.36
C ASN A 319 -17.34 -24.91 -11.15
N SER A 320 -16.91 -25.98 -11.84
CA SER A 320 -15.53 -26.52 -11.73
C SER A 320 -14.41 -25.50 -12.04
N ASP A 321 -14.71 -24.41 -12.75
CA ASP A 321 -13.72 -23.49 -13.31
C ASP A 321 -13.86 -22.04 -12.77
N LEU A 322 -14.95 -21.72 -12.06
CA LEU A 322 -15.22 -20.42 -11.50
C LEU A 322 -15.63 -20.50 -10.03
N GLY A 323 -14.76 -20.06 -9.14
CA GLY A 323 -15.04 -19.82 -7.73
C GLY A 323 -15.07 -18.33 -7.43
N LEU A 324 -15.91 -17.92 -6.49
CA LEU A 324 -16.00 -16.55 -5.97
C LEU A 324 -15.83 -16.56 -4.47
N THR A 325 -15.18 -15.54 -3.93
CA THR A 325 -15.12 -15.29 -2.49
C THR A 325 -15.99 -14.09 -2.17
N ILE A 326 -16.86 -14.20 -1.19
CA ILE A 326 -17.71 -13.08 -0.73
C ILE A 326 -17.52 -12.85 0.77
N VAL A 327 -17.81 -11.63 1.21
CA VAL A 327 -17.88 -11.26 2.63
C VAL A 327 -19.34 -10.91 2.93
N ALA A 328 -19.93 -11.64 3.88
CA ALA A 328 -21.31 -11.44 4.28
C ALA A 328 -21.43 -11.29 5.80
N PRO A 329 -22.48 -10.61 6.31
CA PRO A 329 -22.77 -10.58 7.73
C PRO A 329 -22.96 -12.00 8.30
N SER A 330 -22.51 -12.26 9.54
CA SER A 330 -22.68 -13.57 10.21
C SER A 330 -24.13 -13.99 10.41
N THR A 331 -25.09 -13.05 10.20
CA THR A 331 -26.53 -13.32 10.22
C THR A 331 -27.04 -14.08 8.98
N VAL A 332 -26.28 -14.10 7.88
CA VAL A 332 -26.60 -14.90 6.70
C VAL A 332 -26.26 -16.35 7.02
N SER A 333 -27.29 -17.22 7.06
CA SER A 333 -27.05 -18.65 7.27
C SER A 333 -26.54 -19.27 5.97
N ALA A 334 -25.27 -19.67 5.96
CA ALA A 334 -24.61 -20.27 4.81
C ALA A 334 -23.72 -21.43 5.30
N SER A 335 -24.08 -22.63 4.94
CA SER A 335 -23.33 -23.85 5.23
C SER A 335 -22.95 -24.54 3.94
N ARG A 336 -21.91 -25.37 3.97
CA ARG A 336 -21.48 -26.12 2.79
C ARG A 336 -22.63 -26.91 2.15
N GLY A 337 -22.82 -26.69 0.85
CA GLY A 337 -23.87 -27.30 0.05
C GLY A 337 -25.19 -26.51 0.04
N ASP A 338 -25.28 -25.42 0.82
CA ASP A 338 -26.44 -24.54 0.76
C ASP A 338 -26.45 -23.74 -0.54
N THR A 339 -27.66 -23.48 -1.04
CA THR A 339 -27.84 -22.57 -2.17
C THR A 339 -27.96 -21.14 -1.66
N VAL A 340 -27.18 -20.24 -2.25
CA VAL A 340 -27.29 -18.79 -2.05
C VAL A 340 -27.47 -18.07 -3.38
N TRP A 341 -28.20 -16.98 -3.34
CA TRP A 341 -28.37 -16.09 -4.50
C TRP A 341 -27.55 -14.83 -4.28
N LEU A 342 -26.68 -14.49 -5.24
CA LEU A 342 -25.81 -13.33 -5.18
C LEU A 342 -26.37 -12.22 -6.05
N SER A 343 -26.47 -11.03 -5.49
CA SER A 343 -26.60 -9.78 -6.23
C SER A 343 -25.39 -8.90 -6.03
N VAL A 344 -25.18 -7.94 -6.93
CA VAL A 344 -24.07 -7.00 -6.90
C VAL A 344 -24.66 -5.61 -7.14
N ASP A 345 -24.12 -4.62 -6.45
CA ASP A 345 -24.39 -3.21 -6.77
C ASP A 345 -23.56 -2.84 -8.01
N ASP A 346 -24.24 -2.51 -9.10
CA ASP A 346 -23.65 -2.24 -10.39
C ASP A 346 -22.67 -1.06 -10.37
N ASP A 347 -22.90 -0.06 -9.50
CA ASP A 347 -22.02 1.10 -9.37
C ASP A 347 -20.67 0.76 -8.74
N LEU A 348 -20.56 -0.42 -8.12
CA LEU A 348 -19.37 -0.90 -7.41
C LEU A 348 -18.55 -1.93 -8.20
N VAL A 349 -18.90 -2.17 -9.47
CA VAL A 349 -18.15 -3.08 -10.34
C VAL A 349 -17.08 -2.34 -11.12
N HIS A 350 -16.02 -3.05 -11.48
CA HIS A 350 -14.92 -2.56 -12.31
C HIS A 350 -14.78 -3.41 -13.57
N GLY A 351 -14.50 -2.77 -14.72
CA GLY A 351 -14.10 -3.46 -15.93
C GLY A 351 -12.61 -3.30 -16.19
N PHE A 352 -11.97 -4.39 -16.64
CA PHE A 352 -10.55 -4.39 -17.02
C PHE A 352 -10.41 -5.00 -18.40
N GLU A 353 -9.54 -4.41 -19.23
CA GLU A 353 -9.18 -4.96 -20.52
C GLU A 353 -8.60 -6.37 -20.36
N THR A 354 -9.00 -7.31 -21.21
CA THR A 354 -8.58 -8.71 -21.08
C THR A 354 -7.08 -8.91 -21.30
N GLU A 355 -6.49 -8.20 -22.28
CA GLU A 355 -5.09 -8.36 -22.67
C GLU A 355 -4.13 -7.51 -21.82
N SER A 356 -4.41 -6.21 -21.66
CA SER A 356 -3.54 -5.28 -20.94
C SER A 356 -3.74 -5.34 -19.43
N GLY A 357 -4.94 -5.71 -18.97
CA GLY A 357 -5.34 -5.62 -17.57
C GLY A 357 -5.61 -4.19 -17.09
N GLU A 358 -5.52 -3.19 -17.95
CA GLU A 358 -5.82 -1.79 -17.64
C GLU A 358 -7.32 -1.63 -17.32
N ARG A 359 -7.63 -0.72 -16.38
CA ARG A 359 -9.03 -0.41 -16.06
C ARG A 359 -9.70 0.27 -17.25
N ILE A 360 -10.87 -0.20 -17.61
CA ILE A 360 -11.74 0.48 -18.59
C ILE A 360 -12.23 1.79 -17.91
N ALA A 361 -11.77 2.92 -18.44
CA ALA A 361 -12.05 4.22 -17.86
C ALA A 361 -13.52 4.62 -18.05
N GLU A 362 -14.11 5.28 -17.05
CA GLU A 362 -15.41 5.91 -17.19
C GLU A 362 -15.35 7.05 -18.21
N THR A 363 -16.34 7.15 -19.08
CA THR A 363 -16.39 8.17 -20.14
C THR A 363 -16.26 9.59 -19.57
N ASP A 364 -16.78 9.85 -18.39
CA ASP A 364 -16.65 11.13 -17.67
C ASP A 364 -15.21 11.46 -17.20
N GLN A 365 -14.39 10.45 -16.88
CA GLN A 365 -12.98 10.68 -16.53
C GLN A 365 -12.16 11.08 -17.77
N ILE A 366 -12.45 10.50 -18.92
CA ILE A 366 -11.82 10.88 -20.21
C ILE A 366 -12.09 12.35 -20.54
N GLU A 367 -13.31 12.84 -20.30
CA GLU A 367 -13.63 14.26 -20.52
C GLU A 367 -12.99 15.19 -19.49
N ARG A 368 -12.89 14.78 -18.21
CA ARG A 368 -12.19 15.56 -17.17
C ARG A 368 -10.69 15.63 -17.46
N THR A 369 -10.05 14.52 -17.81
CA THR A 369 -8.64 14.48 -18.17
C THR A 369 -8.36 15.33 -19.42
N LYS A 370 -9.22 15.26 -20.45
CA LYS A 370 -9.11 16.12 -21.64
C LYS A 370 -9.28 17.60 -21.32
N ARG A 371 -10.17 17.98 -20.39
CA ARG A 371 -10.35 19.37 -19.95
C ARG A 371 -9.15 19.88 -19.15
N THR A 372 -8.54 19.05 -18.30
CA THR A 372 -7.34 19.41 -17.54
C THR A 372 -6.15 19.63 -18.46
N ILE A 373 -5.88 18.71 -19.40
CA ILE A 373 -4.81 18.84 -20.40
C ILE A 373 -5.02 20.08 -21.29
N SER A 374 -6.26 20.37 -21.69
CA SER A 374 -6.57 21.56 -22.51
C SER A 374 -6.34 22.86 -21.73
N SER A 375 -6.63 22.89 -20.42
CA SER A 375 -6.42 24.08 -19.59
C SER A 375 -4.94 24.34 -19.27
N GLU A 376 -4.12 23.30 -19.17
CA GLU A 376 -2.67 23.42 -18.96
C GLU A 376 -1.96 23.89 -20.25
N THR A 377 -2.42 23.44 -21.42
CA THR A 377 -1.86 23.89 -22.71
C THR A 377 -2.19 25.36 -23.02
N GLU A 378 -3.35 25.85 -22.59
CA GLU A 378 -3.72 27.27 -22.74
C GLU A 378 -3.01 28.20 -21.72
N SER A 379 -2.61 27.69 -20.56
CA SER A 379 -1.86 28.46 -19.56
C SER A 379 -0.37 28.59 -19.88
N SER A 380 0.21 27.64 -20.65
CA SER A 380 1.62 27.69 -21.08
C SER A 380 1.85 28.53 -22.34
N SER A 381 0.80 29.04 -22.98
CA SER A 381 0.90 29.89 -24.18
C SER A 381 0.54 31.37 -23.92
N ARG A 382 0.51 31.80 -22.68
CA ARG A 382 0.46 33.20 -22.25
C ARG A 382 1.65 33.51 -21.37
#